data_2a19ee5f8ae625ca0e9edba30f131f76
#
_entry.id   2a19ee5f8ae625ca0e9edba30f131f76
#
_cell.length_a   1.000
_cell.length_b   1.000
_cell.length_c   1.000
_cell.angle_alpha   90.00
_cell.angle_beta   90.00
_cell.angle_gamma   90.00
#
_symmetry.space_group_name_H-M   'P 1'
#
loop_
_entity.id
_entity.type
_entity.pdbx_description
1 polymer ?
#
loop_
_entity_poly.entity_id
_entity_poly.type
_entity_poly.pdbx_seq_one_letter_code
_entity_poly.pdbx_strand_id
1 'polypeptide(L)'
;MASLSLIKISFALSLFFFLLPSSSSSRLPFTTIKNHQQSLTTSYPQSQAEKLIRSFNLFPEDLVNIIDNEPGFTPGTLVEKNFSFLAASGSSVEDLGHHAGYYSLPHTKAARMFYYFFESRTSKDDPVVIWLTGGPGCSSAIALFYENGPFKLTKNLSLVWNEYGWDKASNIIFVDQPIGTGFSYSSDDDDIRTDETGVSNDLYDFLQAFFKEHPQFSKNDFFITGESYAGHYIPALASRVHKGNKAKEGIPINLKGFAIGNGLTNPGVQYPAYTDYAVDKGLITKEDQVSINRLIPDCEQGIKECETDGGDTCSLAYSTCQNIFESILSITGNINIFKAGHMVPMDQPKAALQMLKSWTRGKLGA
;
A
#
# COMPACT_ATOMS: atom_id res chain seq x y z
N MET A 1 -44.15 -8.28 3.46
CA MET A 1 -43.37 -7.98 4.67
C MET A 1 -42.00 -8.63 4.47
N ALA A 2 -41.06 -7.89 3.93
CA ALA A 2 -39.71 -8.38 3.65
C ALA A 2 -38.83 -7.98 4.82
N SER A 3 -38.22 -8.96 5.46
CA SER A 3 -37.26 -8.82 6.55
C SER A 3 -35.94 -8.31 6.00
N LEU A 4 -35.56 -7.10 6.36
CA LEU A 4 -34.20 -6.57 6.14
C LEU A 4 -33.24 -7.25 7.11
N SER A 5 -32.47 -8.21 6.63
CA SER A 5 -31.31 -8.72 7.32
C SER A 5 -30.21 -7.65 7.29
N LEU A 6 -29.96 -7.02 8.42
CA LEU A 6 -28.83 -6.14 8.65
C LEU A 6 -27.52 -6.95 8.55
N ILE A 7 -26.79 -6.76 7.48
CA ILE A 7 -25.41 -7.25 7.33
C ILE A 7 -24.55 -6.45 8.31
N LYS A 8 -24.19 -7.07 9.42
CA LYS A 8 -23.16 -6.54 10.33
C LYS A 8 -21.80 -6.70 9.66
N ILE A 9 -21.33 -5.65 8.99
CA ILE A 9 -19.95 -5.55 8.57
C ILE A 9 -19.12 -5.27 9.82
N SER A 10 -18.44 -6.31 10.33
CA SER A 10 -17.45 -6.14 11.39
C SER A 10 -16.22 -5.45 10.82
N PHE A 11 -16.11 -4.15 11.06
CA PHE A 11 -14.86 -3.41 10.86
C PHE A 11 -13.89 -3.84 11.96
N ALA A 12 -12.82 -4.57 11.58
CA ALA A 12 -11.71 -4.81 12.47
C ALA A 12 -10.83 -3.55 12.51
N LEU A 13 -10.80 -2.87 13.65
CA LEU A 13 -9.83 -1.82 13.94
C LEU A 13 -8.47 -2.50 14.14
N SER A 14 -7.55 -2.28 13.24
CA SER A 14 -6.15 -2.70 13.39
C SER A 14 -5.27 -1.48 13.47
N LEU A 15 -4.52 -1.44 14.54
CA LEU A 15 -3.73 -0.32 14.99
C LEU A 15 -2.26 -0.45 14.51
N PHE A 16 -1.70 0.62 14.00
CA PHE A 16 -0.31 0.71 13.54
C PHE A 16 0.67 0.74 14.72
N PHE A 17 1.76 -0.02 14.62
CA PHE A 17 2.97 0.26 15.39
C PHE A 17 4.23 0.09 14.55
N PHE A 18 4.98 1.16 14.44
CA PHE A 18 6.41 1.10 14.23
C PHE A 18 7.08 0.95 15.60
N LEU A 19 7.78 -0.15 15.82
CA LEU A 19 8.67 -0.30 16.97
C LEU A 19 9.92 0.57 16.74
N LEU A 20 9.93 1.78 17.30
CA LEU A 20 11.17 2.47 17.60
C LEU A 20 11.55 2.20 19.06
N PRO A 21 12.81 1.89 19.38
CA PRO A 21 13.21 1.71 20.75
C PRO A 21 13.13 3.04 21.50
N SER A 22 12.43 3.03 22.63
CA SER A 22 12.30 4.17 23.53
C SER A 22 13.66 4.48 24.15
N SER A 23 14.29 5.59 23.76
CA SER A 23 15.31 6.25 24.53
C SER A 23 14.71 7.47 25.21
N SER A 24 14.88 7.53 26.53
CA SER A 24 14.41 8.59 27.42
C SER A 24 14.84 9.97 26.95
N SER A 25 13.86 10.86 26.74
CA SER A 25 14.06 12.25 26.35
C SER A 25 14.31 13.14 27.55
N SER A 26 15.52 13.71 27.62
CA SER A 26 15.78 14.95 28.33
C SER A 26 15.64 16.13 27.38
N ARG A 27 14.83 17.12 27.76
CA ARG A 27 14.57 18.35 26.98
C ARG A 27 15.85 19.17 26.83
N LEU A 28 16.19 19.56 25.59
CA LEU A 28 17.16 20.60 25.29
C LEU A 28 16.57 21.64 24.32
N PRO A 29 16.97 22.92 24.41
CA PRO A 29 16.34 24.02 23.69
C PRO A 29 16.78 24.13 22.25
N PHE A 30 15.89 24.69 21.42
CA PHE A 30 16.12 25.04 20.03
C PHE A 30 17.34 25.95 19.85
N THR A 31 18.33 25.47 19.14
CA THR A 31 19.35 26.28 18.51
C THR A 31 19.60 25.79 17.08
N THR A 32 19.63 26.76 16.19
CA THR A 32 19.86 26.66 14.75
C THR A 32 21.00 25.70 14.39
N ILE A 33 20.71 24.63 13.64
CA ILE A 33 21.72 23.69 13.18
C ILE A 33 22.20 24.13 11.79
N LYS A 34 23.44 24.62 11.74
CA LYS A 34 24.23 24.71 10.53
C LYS A 34 24.71 23.31 10.14
N ASN A 35 24.67 23.05 8.84
CA ASN A 35 25.16 21.84 8.17
C ASN A 35 26.45 21.27 8.78
N HIS A 36 26.36 20.08 9.32
CA HIS A 36 27.49 19.16 9.45
C HIS A 36 27.02 17.77 9.02
N GLN A 37 27.43 17.40 7.82
CA GLN A 37 27.48 15.99 7.40
C GLN A 37 28.44 15.24 8.35
N GLN A 38 27.89 14.57 9.33
CA GLN A 38 28.61 13.50 10.04
C GLN A 38 28.06 12.16 9.57
N SER A 39 28.90 11.41 8.90
CA SER A 39 28.67 10.02 8.53
C SER A 39 28.38 9.20 9.78
N LEU A 40 27.12 8.83 9.98
CA LEU A 40 26.76 7.76 10.90
C LEU A 40 27.07 6.42 10.25
N THR A 41 28.28 5.92 10.50
CA THR A 41 28.64 4.52 10.22
C THR A 41 27.95 3.62 11.23
N THR A 42 26.71 3.27 10.99
CA THR A 42 26.08 2.09 11.57
C THR A 42 26.07 0.99 10.52
N SER A 43 27.08 0.14 10.58
CA SER A 43 27.17 -1.06 9.77
C SER A 43 26.14 -2.08 10.24
N TYR A 44 24.96 -2.10 9.64
CA TYR A 44 23.94 -3.16 9.66
C TYR A 44 22.56 -2.51 9.50
N PRO A 45 21.72 -2.85 8.66
CA PRO A 45 21.49 -3.83 7.60
C PRO A 45 21.62 -3.28 6.17
N GLN A 46 22.02 -2.01 6.01
CA GLN A 46 22.12 -1.32 4.71
C GLN A 46 23.01 -2.05 3.70
N SER A 47 24.15 -2.63 4.17
CA SER A 47 25.06 -3.35 3.30
C SER A 47 24.51 -4.69 2.77
N GLN A 48 23.57 -5.32 3.50
CA GLN A 48 22.95 -6.57 3.03
C GLN A 48 21.79 -6.26 2.08
N ALA A 49 20.99 -5.23 2.37
CA ALA A 49 19.97 -4.74 1.46
C ALA A 49 20.58 -4.24 0.14
N GLU A 50 21.67 -3.47 0.21
CA GLU A 50 22.43 -3.05 -0.97
C GLU A 50 22.99 -4.23 -1.78
N LYS A 51 23.55 -5.24 -1.12
CA LYS A 51 24.02 -6.45 -1.81
C LYS A 51 22.88 -7.20 -2.49
N LEU A 52 21.72 -7.27 -1.85
CA LEU A 52 20.53 -7.87 -2.42
C LEU A 52 20.05 -7.07 -3.63
N ILE A 53 19.91 -5.75 -3.48
CA ILE A 53 19.51 -4.83 -4.54
C ILE A 53 20.47 -4.92 -5.73
N ARG A 54 21.79 -4.93 -5.50
CA ARG A 54 22.81 -5.11 -6.54
C ARG A 54 22.77 -6.51 -7.16
N SER A 55 22.59 -7.57 -6.35
CA SER A 55 22.50 -8.94 -6.87
C SER A 55 21.27 -9.14 -7.77
N PHE A 56 20.22 -8.37 -7.51
CA PHE A 56 18.99 -8.37 -8.34
C PHE A 56 19.07 -7.39 -9.51
N ASN A 57 20.16 -6.65 -9.63
CA ASN A 57 20.32 -5.60 -10.64
C ASN A 57 19.18 -4.56 -10.60
N LEU A 58 18.74 -4.20 -9.39
CA LEU A 58 17.62 -3.28 -9.11
C LEU A 58 18.12 -1.88 -8.71
N PHE A 59 19.37 -1.53 -8.97
CA PHE A 59 19.89 -0.20 -8.65
C PHE A 59 19.30 0.82 -9.64
N PRO A 60 18.52 1.80 -9.17
CA PRO A 60 17.89 2.79 -10.05
C PRO A 60 18.88 3.55 -10.94
N GLU A 61 20.05 3.91 -10.38
CA GLU A 61 21.10 4.64 -11.12
C GLU A 61 21.69 3.84 -12.28
N ASP A 62 21.88 2.53 -12.10
CA ASP A 62 22.36 1.65 -13.17
C ASP A 62 21.30 1.45 -14.25
N LEU A 63 20.02 1.43 -13.85
CA LEU A 63 18.88 1.33 -14.78
C LEU A 63 18.64 2.62 -15.56
N VAL A 64 18.77 3.79 -14.92
CA VAL A 64 18.64 5.09 -15.59
C VAL A 64 19.67 5.23 -16.71
N ASN A 65 20.93 4.89 -16.43
CA ASN A 65 22.01 4.96 -17.44
C ASN A 65 21.81 3.97 -18.61
N ILE A 66 21.17 2.81 -18.37
CA ILE A 66 20.86 1.84 -19.42
C ILE A 66 19.66 2.31 -20.26
N ILE A 67 18.62 2.84 -19.60
CA ILE A 67 17.37 3.26 -20.24
C ILE A 67 17.58 4.51 -21.10
N ASP A 68 18.31 5.52 -20.59
CA ASP A 68 18.50 6.79 -21.27
C ASP A 68 19.53 6.71 -22.42
N ASN A 69 20.36 5.67 -22.49
CA ASN A 69 21.40 5.47 -23.51
C ASN A 69 21.08 4.38 -24.53
N GLU A 70 19.97 3.65 -24.43
CA GLU A 70 19.56 2.68 -25.44
C GLU A 70 18.96 3.39 -26.67
N PRO A 71 19.54 3.17 -27.89
CA PRO A 71 18.98 3.74 -29.12
C PRO A 71 17.63 3.08 -29.42
N GLY A 72 16.55 3.82 -29.25
CA GLY A 72 15.17 3.36 -29.47
C GLY A 72 14.29 3.41 -28.23
N PHE A 73 14.80 3.89 -27.09
CA PHE A 73 13.97 4.14 -25.92
C PHE A 73 12.96 5.24 -26.22
N THR A 74 11.68 4.88 -26.22
CA THR A 74 10.58 5.83 -26.33
C THR A 74 10.06 6.09 -24.91
N PRO A 75 10.01 7.35 -24.42
CA PRO A 75 9.35 7.67 -23.16
C PRO A 75 7.94 7.06 -23.11
N GLY A 76 7.62 6.35 -22.03
CA GLY A 76 6.36 5.63 -21.89
C GLY A 76 6.42 4.14 -22.20
N THR A 77 7.58 3.57 -22.53
CA THR A 77 7.75 2.12 -22.65
C THR A 77 8.10 1.50 -21.30
N LEU A 78 7.49 0.36 -21.03
CA LEU A 78 7.79 -0.45 -19.85
C LEU A 78 9.17 -1.08 -19.99
N VAL A 79 10.03 -0.91 -18.99
CA VAL A 79 11.27 -1.68 -18.90
C VAL A 79 10.99 -2.87 -17.98
N GLU A 80 10.85 -4.04 -18.60
CA GLU A 80 10.51 -5.27 -17.92
C GLU A 80 11.74 -6.19 -17.84
N LYS A 81 11.95 -6.79 -16.67
CA LYS A 81 12.98 -7.82 -16.47
C LYS A 81 12.40 -9.03 -15.78
N ASN A 82 12.72 -10.21 -16.29
CA ASN A 82 12.49 -11.48 -15.60
C ASN A 82 13.56 -11.70 -14.51
N PHE A 83 13.14 -12.09 -13.32
CA PHE A 83 14.06 -12.35 -12.21
C PHE A 83 14.62 -13.77 -12.27
N SER A 84 15.89 -13.92 -12.66
CA SER A 84 16.57 -15.22 -12.69
C SER A 84 16.90 -15.81 -11.29
N PHE A 85 16.83 -14.99 -10.23
CA PHE A 85 17.19 -15.43 -8.87
C PHE A 85 16.18 -16.39 -8.24
N LEU A 86 14.95 -16.42 -8.76
CA LEU A 86 13.92 -17.33 -8.29
C LEU A 86 14.17 -18.77 -8.76
N ALA A 87 15.01 -18.97 -9.76
CA ALA A 87 15.38 -20.29 -10.30
C ALA A 87 16.24 -21.15 -9.34
N ALA A 88 16.84 -20.55 -8.31
CA ALA A 88 17.77 -21.28 -7.42
C ALA A 88 17.10 -22.16 -6.36
N SER A 89 15.79 -22.16 -6.21
CA SER A 89 15.08 -22.85 -5.12
C SER A 89 14.42 -24.19 -5.47
N GLY A 90 14.79 -24.83 -6.56
CA GLY A 90 14.58 -26.28 -6.80
C GLY A 90 13.17 -26.77 -7.12
N SER A 91 12.17 -25.91 -7.19
CA SER A 91 10.85 -26.22 -7.78
C SER A 91 10.45 -25.05 -8.65
N SER A 92 10.20 -25.33 -9.90
CA SER A 92 9.75 -24.53 -11.03
C SER A 92 9.15 -23.12 -10.74
N VAL A 93 9.91 -22.25 -10.06
CA VAL A 93 9.63 -20.82 -10.04
C VAL A 93 9.71 -20.24 -11.45
N GLU A 94 10.45 -20.91 -12.34
CA GLU A 94 10.52 -20.65 -13.78
C GLU A 94 9.14 -20.75 -14.47
N ASP A 95 8.21 -21.51 -13.90
CA ASP A 95 6.85 -21.65 -14.42
C ASP A 95 5.88 -20.55 -13.92
N LEU A 96 6.29 -19.73 -12.92
CA LEU A 96 5.51 -18.59 -12.51
C LEU A 96 5.85 -17.40 -13.41
N GLY A 97 4.92 -16.98 -14.24
CA GLY A 97 5.03 -15.72 -14.98
C GLY A 97 5.19 -14.60 -13.97
N HIS A 98 6.35 -13.94 -14.00
CA HIS A 98 6.68 -12.85 -13.09
C HIS A 98 7.44 -11.76 -13.84
N HIS A 99 7.07 -10.54 -13.55
CA HIS A 99 7.59 -9.36 -14.19
C HIS A 99 7.86 -8.29 -13.14
N ALA A 100 8.88 -7.50 -13.36
CA ALA A 100 9.08 -6.28 -12.60
C ALA A 100 9.82 -5.26 -13.45
N GLY A 101 9.57 -4.01 -13.19
CA GLY A 101 10.20 -2.95 -13.93
C GLY A 101 9.66 -1.58 -13.59
N TYR A 102 10.02 -0.64 -14.44
CA TYR A 102 9.63 0.76 -14.33
C TYR A 102 8.75 1.15 -15.50
N TYR A 103 7.80 1.99 -15.19
CA TYR A 103 6.99 2.65 -16.20
C TYR A 103 7.18 4.18 -16.14
N SER A 104 7.46 4.79 -17.29
CA SER A 104 7.44 6.25 -17.42
C SER A 104 6.00 6.72 -17.53
N LEU A 105 5.59 7.65 -16.70
CA LEU A 105 4.24 8.17 -16.69
C LEU A 105 4.11 9.37 -17.64
N PRO A 106 3.15 9.35 -18.60
CA PRO A 106 3.09 10.35 -19.66
C PRO A 106 2.76 11.77 -19.18
N HIS A 107 2.10 11.90 -18.02
CA HIS A 107 1.74 13.21 -17.45
C HIS A 107 2.71 13.68 -16.37
N THR A 108 3.92 13.12 -16.33
CA THR A 108 5.02 13.53 -15.47
C THR A 108 6.22 14.00 -16.30
N LYS A 109 7.17 14.68 -15.65
CA LYS A 109 8.37 15.16 -16.32
C LYS A 109 9.45 14.07 -16.40
N ALA A 110 9.67 13.35 -15.29
CA ALA A 110 10.76 12.39 -15.16
C ALA A 110 10.41 11.16 -14.30
N ALA A 111 9.14 11.01 -13.90
CA ALA A 111 8.75 9.94 -12.97
C ALA A 111 8.91 8.55 -13.57
N ARG A 112 9.34 7.65 -12.71
CA ARG A 112 9.44 6.21 -12.97
C ARG A 112 8.71 5.47 -11.87
N MET A 113 7.59 4.81 -12.20
CA MET A 113 6.80 4.02 -11.26
C MET A 113 7.22 2.56 -11.34
N PHE A 114 7.64 2.03 -10.22
CA PHE A 114 8.10 0.65 -10.08
C PHE A 114 6.98 -0.29 -9.71
N TYR A 115 7.01 -1.52 -10.23
CA TYR A 115 6.02 -2.55 -9.92
C TYR A 115 6.64 -3.95 -9.93
N TYR A 116 5.95 -4.87 -9.24
CA TYR A 116 6.06 -6.31 -9.42
C TYR A 116 4.73 -6.86 -9.91
N PHE A 117 4.77 -7.82 -10.81
CA PHE A 117 3.60 -8.52 -11.28
C PHE A 117 3.84 -10.03 -11.28
N PHE A 118 2.89 -10.78 -10.76
CA PHE A 118 2.91 -12.23 -10.73
C PHE A 118 1.62 -12.76 -11.34
N GLU A 119 1.77 -13.62 -12.35
CA GLU A 119 0.64 -14.34 -12.95
C GLU A 119 0.06 -15.32 -11.93
N SER A 120 -1.22 -15.63 -12.05
CA SER A 120 -1.84 -16.64 -11.20
C SER A 120 -1.23 -18.01 -11.39
N ARG A 121 -0.94 -18.70 -10.29
CA ARG A 121 -0.52 -20.10 -10.30
C ARG A 121 -1.64 -21.06 -10.70
N THR A 122 -2.89 -20.59 -10.78
CA THR A 122 -4.07 -21.41 -11.04
C THR A 122 -4.54 -21.27 -12.48
N SER A 123 -4.74 -20.04 -12.95
CA SER A 123 -5.19 -19.77 -14.31
C SER A 123 -4.87 -18.34 -14.72
N LYS A 124 -4.46 -18.11 -15.96
CA LYS A 124 -4.31 -16.77 -16.52
C LYS A 124 -5.64 -16.02 -16.63
N ASP A 125 -6.77 -16.75 -16.65
CA ASP A 125 -8.12 -16.18 -16.66
C ASP A 125 -8.59 -15.69 -15.28
N ASP A 126 -7.84 -16.00 -14.21
CA ASP A 126 -8.11 -15.43 -12.88
C ASP A 126 -8.07 -13.91 -12.92
N PRO A 127 -8.80 -13.21 -12.05
CA PRO A 127 -8.85 -11.75 -12.05
C PRO A 127 -7.47 -11.12 -11.90
N VAL A 128 -7.31 -9.92 -12.43
CA VAL A 128 -6.16 -9.06 -12.12
C VAL A 128 -6.48 -8.27 -10.85
N VAL A 129 -5.60 -8.36 -9.87
CA VAL A 129 -5.71 -7.66 -8.59
C VAL A 129 -4.51 -6.74 -8.45
N ILE A 130 -4.73 -5.44 -8.19
CA ILE A 130 -3.68 -4.53 -7.77
C ILE A 130 -3.71 -4.39 -6.26
N TRP A 131 -2.54 -4.48 -5.62
CA TRP A 131 -2.35 -4.21 -4.20
C TRP A 131 -1.65 -2.87 -4.00
N LEU A 132 -2.27 -2.01 -3.20
CA LEU A 132 -1.76 -0.70 -2.81
C LEU A 132 -1.44 -0.72 -1.32
N THR A 133 -0.17 -0.65 -0.99
CA THR A 133 0.27 -0.52 0.40
C THR A 133 0.09 0.94 0.86
N GLY A 134 -0.30 1.12 2.11
CA GLY A 134 -0.54 2.43 2.70
C GLY A 134 0.73 3.19 3.07
N GLY A 135 0.81 3.62 4.28
CA GLY A 135 1.83 4.49 4.83
C GLY A 135 1.23 5.82 5.28
N PRO A 136 1.18 6.88 4.44
CA PRO A 136 1.58 6.95 3.02
C PRO A 136 3.06 6.70 2.77
N GLY A 137 3.40 6.27 1.55
CA GLY A 137 4.79 6.09 1.13
C GLY A 137 5.46 4.79 1.58
N CYS A 138 4.72 3.74 1.93
CA CYS A 138 5.29 2.41 2.15
C CYS A 138 5.37 1.63 0.84
N SER A 139 6.54 1.00 0.61
CA SER A 139 6.74 0.14 -0.55
C SER A 139 5.84 -1.10 -0.51
N SER A 140 5.27 -1.45 -1.65
CA SER A 140 4.47 -2.69 -1.81
C SER A 140 5.32 -3.97 -1.74
N ALA A 141 6.64 -3.87 -1.67
CA ALA A 141 7.51 -4.97 -1.31
C ALA A 141 7.20 -5.53 0.10
N ILE A 142 6.65 -4.71 1.01
CA ILE A 142 6.19 -5.18 2.32
C ILE A 142 5.09 -6.23 2.13
N ALA A 143 4.05 -5.91 1.39
CA ALA A 143 2.96 -6.85 1.13
C ALA A 143 3.43 -8.07 0.32
N LEU A 144 4.29 -7.85 -0.67
CA LEU A 144 4.86 -8.91 -1.50
C LEU A 144 5.58 -9.98 -0.66
N PHE A 145 6.44 -9.58 0.29
CA PHE A 145 7.33 -10.51 1.01
C PHE A 145 6.83 -10.92 2.39
N TYR A 146 5.88 -10.20 2.98
CA TYR A 146 5.42 -10.47 4.35
C TYR A 146 3.93 -10.78 4.44
N GLU A 147 3.10 -10.34 3.48
CA GLU A 147 1.65 -10.49 3.58
C GLU A 147 1.09 -11.52 2.58
N ASN A 148 0.81 -11.08 1.37
CA ASN A 148 -0.03 -11.81 0.42
C ASN A 148 0.65 -12.14 -0.92
N GLY A 149 1.92 -11.81 -1.07
CA GLY A 149 2.66 -12.20 -2.26
C GLY A 149 2.93 -13.71 -2.35
N PRO A 150 3.48 -14.16 -3.49
CA PRO A 150 3.76 -15.58 -3.72
C PRO A 150 4.87 -16.15 -2.84
N PHE A 151 5.71 -15.27 -2.26
CA PHE A 151 6.86 -15.66 -1.46
C PHE A 151 6.84 -14.98 -0.10
N LYS A 152 7.55 -15.58 0.86
CA LYS A 152 7.87 -14.97 2.15
C LYS A 152 9.37 -14.91 2.33
N LEU A 153 9.85 -13.79 2.87
CA LEU A 153 11.24 -13.64 3.24
C LEU A 153 11.45 -14.25 4.63
N THR A 154 12.44 -15.14 4.74
CA THR A 154 12.82 -15.77 6.00
C THR A 154 13.86 -14.93 6.75
N LYS A 155 14.13 -15.26 8.03
CA LYS A 155 15.12 -14.54 8.85
C LYS A 155 16.54 -14.57 8.29
N ASN A 156 16.89 -15.60 7.51
CA ASN A 156 18.18 -15.72 6.83
C ASN A 156 18.18 -15.15 5.40
N LEU A 157 17.18 -14.32 5.09
CA LEU A 157 17.01 -13.64 3.80
C LEU A 157 16.83 -14.60 2.60
N SER A 158 16.38 -15.83 2.84
CA SER A 158 15.97 -16.73 1.78
C SER A 158 14.47 -16.58 1.50
N LEU A 159 14.06 -16.85 0.26
CA LEU A 159 12.66 -16.87 -0.13
C LEU A 159 12.09 -18.28 0.04
N VAL A 160 10.88 -18.34 0.57
CA VAL A 160 10.07 -19.55 0.62
C VAL A 160 8.70 -19.29 0.03
N TRP A 161 8.08 -20.32 -0.56
CA TRP A 161 6.74 -20.20 -1.10
C TRP A 161 5.73 -19.82 -0.02
N ASN A 162 4.87 -18.86 -0.35
CA ASN A 162 3.69 -18.57 0.45
C ASN A 162 2.55 -19.49 0.00
N GLU A 163 2.18 -20.45 0.86
CA GLU A 163 1.06 -21.36 0.58
C GLU A 163 -0.29 -20.64 0.44
N TYR A 164 -0.39 -19.44 0.98
CA TYR A 164 -1.60 -18.62 0.98
C TYR A 164 -1.43 -17.32 0.19
N GLY A 165 -0.43 -17.26 -0.70
CA GLY A 165 -0.26 -16.14 -1.61
C GLY A 165 -1.50 -15.91 -2.47
N TRP A 166 -1.82 -14.65 -2.70
CA TRP A 166 -3.00 -14.26 -3.47
C TRP A 166 -2.86 -14.60 -4.96
N ASP A 167 -1.66 -14.86 -5.43
CA ASP A 167 -1.36 -15.42 -6.75
C ASP A 167 -1.96 -16.82 -6.97
N LYS A 168 -2.50 -17.48 -5.93
CA LYS A 168 -3.33 -18.69 -6.05
C LYS A 168 -4.79 -18.41 -6.46
N ALA A 169 -5.16 -17.14 -6.63
CA ALA A 169 -6.53 -16.76 -6.96
C ALA A 169 -6.61 -15.54 -7.89
N SER A 170 -5.47 -14.95 -8.22
CA SER A 170 -5.39 -13.74 -9.04
C SER A 170 -4.03 -13.59 -9.72
N ASN A 171 -4.03 -12.87 -10.82
CA ASN A 171 -2.85 -12.23 -11.37
C ASN A 171 -2.63 -10.95 -10.55
N ILE A 172 -1.52 -10.83 -9.81
CA ILE A 172 -1.39 -9.79 -8.80
C ILE A 172 -0.27 -8.80 -9.11
N ILE A 173 -0.58 -7.51 -9.00
CA ILE A 173 0.32 -6.38 -9.21
C ILE A 173 0.59 -5.74 -7.85
N PHE A 174 1.85 -5.53 -7.51
CA PHE A 174 2.32 -4.73 -6.38
C PHE A 174 3.01 -3.49 -6.93
N VAL A 175 2.55 -2.31 -6.59
CA VAL A 175 3.09 -1.05 -7.12
C VAL A 175 3.67 -0.21 -6.00
N ASP A 176 4.88 0.30 -6.20
CA ASP A 176 5.46 1.31 -5.32
C ASP A 176 4.89 2.67 -5.71
N GLN A 177 3.96 3.18 -4.89
CA GLN A 177 3.23 4.42 -5.14
C GLN A 177 2.95 5.15 -3.79
N PRO A 178 2.82 6.47 -3.84
CA PRO A 178 3.07 7.45 -4.91
C PRO A 178 4.53 7.50 -5.39
N ILE A 179 4.80 8.33 -6.41
CA ILE A 179 6.18 8.62 -6.84
C ILE A 179 7.02 9.10 -5.66
N GLY A 180 8.24 8.57 -5.51
CA GLY A 180 9.10 8.75 -4.33
C GLY A 180 9.00 7.63 -3.30
N THR A 181 8.10 6.65 -3.51
CA THR A 181 7.92 5.48 -2.63
C THR A 181 8.75 4.30 -3.13
N GLY A 182 9.46 3.62 -2.21
CA GLY A 182 10.18 2.40 -2.51
C GLY A 182 11.21 2.58 -3.62
N PHE A 183 11.01 1.88 -4.74
CA PHE A 183 11.85 1.99 -5.94
C PHE A 183 11.30 2.99 -6.97
N SER A 184 10.12 3.55 -6.76
CA SER A 184 9.56 4.59 -7.62
C SER A 184 10.22 5.94 -7.33
N TYR A 185 10.62 6.66 -8.37
CA TYR A 185 11.36 7.91 -8.22
C TYR A 185 11.05 8.91 -9.33
N SER A 186 11.43 10.16 -9.12
CA SER A 186 11.57 11.19 -10.14
C SER A 186 12.81 12.04 -9.88
N SER A 187 13.37 12.61 -10.93
CA SER A 187 14.40 13.65 -10.84
C SER A 187 13.82 15.08 -10.84
N ASP A 188 12.51 15.21 -10.88
CA ASP A 188 11.80 16.50 -10.85
C ASP A 188 10.80 16.49 -9.69
N ASP A 189 10.92 17.45 -8.77
CA ASP A 189 10.09 17.53 -7.58
C ASP A 189 8.60 17.80 -7.87
N ASP A 190 8.28 18.40 -9.04
CA ASP A 190 6.88 18.62 -9.44
C ASP A 190 6.11 17.31 -9.73
N ASP A 191 6.83 16.19 -9.87
CA ASP A 191 6.21 14.86 -10.01
C ASP A 191 5.81 14.23 -8.68
N ILE A 192 6.25 14.79 -7.55
CA ILE A 192 5.85 14.30 -6.22
C ILE A 192 4.43 14.76 -5.93
N ARG A 193 3.54 13.80 -5.76
CA ARG A 193 2.12 14.08 -5.53
C ARG A 193 1.83 14.34 -4.07
N THR A 194 1.02 15.36 -3.83
CA THR A 194 0.57 15.77 -2.50
C THR A 194 -0.94 15.66 -2.31
N ASP A 195 -1.64 15.12 -3.30
CA ASP A 195 -3.09 14.92 -3.29
C ASP A 195 -3.51 13.64 -4.03
N GLU A 196 -4.69 13.13 -3.69
CA GLU A 196 -5.20 11.87 -4.23
C GLU A 196 -5.58 11.96 -5.73
N THR A 197 -5.79 13.16 -6.24
CA THR A 197 -6.07 13.36 -7.68
C THR A 197 -4.82 13.06 -8.49
N GLY A 198 -3.68 13.62 -8.07
CA GLY A 198 -2.38 13.35 -8.68
C GLY A 198 -2.01 11.87 -8.60
N VAL A 199 -2.09 11.30 -7.40
CA VAL A 199 -1.79 9.87 -7.16
C VAL A 199 -2.66 8.95 -8.03
N SER A 200 -3.97 9.20 -8.11
CA SER A 200 -4.89 8.36 -8.89
C SER A 200 -4.70 8.51 -10.40
N ASN A 201 -4.31 9.70 -10.87
CA ASN A 201 -3.95 9.90 -12.28
C ASN A 201 -2.69 9.13 -12.66
N ASP A 202 -1.64 9.21 -11.84
CA ASP A 202 -0.39 8.48 -12.07
C ASP A 202 -0.63 6.95 -12.07
N LEU A 203 -1.45 6.44 -11.14
CA LEU A 203 -1.83 5.04 -11.11
C LEU A 203 -2.70 4.63 -12.31
N TYR A 204 -3.56 5.51 -12.79
CA TYR A 204 -4.35 5.25 -14.00
C TYR A 204 -3.46 5.18 -15.25
N ASP A 205 -2.50 6.08 -15.38
CA ASP A 205 -1.51 6.05 -16.46
C ASP A 205 -0.67 4.77 -16.42
N PHE A 206 -0.24 4.36 -15.21
CA PHE A 206 0.41 3.08 -15.00
C PHE A 206 -0.44 1.91 -15.49
N LEU A 207 -1.72 1.86 -15.13
CA LEU A 207 -2.63 0.79 -15.53
C LEU A 207 -2.87 0.77 -17.04
N GLN A 208 -2.98 1.94 -17.68
CA GLN A 208 -3.10 2.03 -19.14
C GLN A 208 -1.87 1.43 -19.83
N ALA A 209 -0.70 1.72 -19.32
CA ALA A 209 0.53 1.18 -19.83
C ALA A 209 0.64 -0.33 -19.57
N PHE A 210 0.34 -0.76 -18.36
CA PHE A 210 0.33 -2.18 -18.00
C PHE A 210 -0.56 -3.01 -18.93
N PHE A 211 -1.81 -2.61 -19.14
CA PHE A 211 -2.72 -3.34 -20.03
C PHE A 211 -2.36 -3.22 -21.52
N LYS A 212 -1.59 -2.20 -21.90
CA LYS A 212 -1.05 -2.10 -23.26
C LYS A 212 0.07 -3.11 -23.49
N GLU A 213 0.97 -3.28 -22.53
CA GLU A 213 2.07 -4.23 -22.60
C GLU A 213 1.62 -5.68 -22.33
N HIS A 214 0.56 -5.85 -21.53
CA HIS A 214 -0.03 -7.14 -21.18
C HIS A 214 -1.47 -7.28 -21.70
N PRO A 215 -1.70 -7.19 -23.02
CA PRO A 215 -3.06 -7.19 -23.60
C PRO A 215 -3.84 -8.46 -23.32
N GLN A 216 -3.17 -9.58 -23.01
CA GLN A 216 -3.80 -10.85 -22.62
C GLN A 216 -4.62 -10.75 -21.34
N PHE A 217 -4.30 -9.81 -20.46
CA PHE A 217 -5.01 -9.56 -19.19
C PHE A 217 -6.05 -8.43 -19.27
N SER A 218 -6.13 -7.70 -20.37
CA SER A 218 -7.01 -6.53 -20.50
C SER A 218 -8.51 -6.83 -20.37
N LYS A 219 -8.91 -8.09 -20.58
CA LYS A 219 -10.30 -8.56 -20.47
C LYS A 219 -10.62 -9.20 -19.14
N ASN A 220 -9.61 -9.53 -18.33
CA ASN A 220 -9.83 -10.13 -17.01
C ASN A 220 -10.61 -9.16 -16.11
N ASP A 221 -11.37 -9.72 -15.19
CA ASP A 221 -11.97 -8.91 -14.12
C ASP A 221 -10.87 -8.22 -13.33
N PHE A 222 -11.00 -6.92 -13.10
CA PHE A 222 -10.01 -6.11 -12.39
C PHE A 222 -10.53 -5.69 -11.02
N PHE A 223 -9.68 -5.84 -10.00
CA PHE A 223 -9.99 -5.45 -8.62
C PHE A 223 -8.88 -4.61 -8.03
N ILE A 224 -9.25 -3.61 -7.23
CA ILE A 224 -8.31 -2.74 -6.51
C ILE A 224 -8.35 -3.12 -5.04
N THR A 225 -7.21 -3.45 -4.47
CA THR A 225 -7.08 -3.84 -3.07
C THR A 225 -5.93 -3.11 -2.41
N GLY A 226 -5.91 -3.11 -1.09
CA GLY A 226 -4.81 -2.55 -0.31
C GLY A 226 -5.20 -2.36 1.14
N GLU A 227 -4.34 -1.69 1.89
CA GLU A 227 -4.43 -1.63 3.33
C GLU A 227 -4.05 -0.25 3.86
N SER A 228 -4.60 0.10 5.04
CA SER A 228 -4.14 1.26 5.79
C SER A 228 -4.46 2.59 5.08
N TYR A 229 -3.46 3.44 4.83
CA TYR A 229 -3.63 4.68 4.09
C TYR A 229 -4.16 4.47 2.66
N ALA A 230 -4.09 3.24 2.12
CA ALA A 230 -4.75 2.91 0.87
C ALA A 230 -6.28 3.05 0.92
N GLY A 231 -6.86 3.28 2.09
CA GLY A 231 -8.23 3.77 2.26
C GLY A 231 -8.51 5.09 1.54
N HIS A 232 -7.48 5.89 1.28
CA HIS A 232 -7.53 7.08 0.40
C HIS A 232 -7.23 6.71 -1.05
N TYR A 233 -6.17 5.97 -1.33
CA TYR A 233 -5.75 5.62 -2.68
C TYR A 233 -6.79 4.83 -3.46
N ILE A 234 -7.39 3.83 -2.83
CA ILE A 234 -8.30 2.88 -3.49
C ILE A 234 -9.56 3.55 -4.04
N PRO A 235 -10.32 4.35 -3.25
CA PRO A 235 -11.49 5.06 -3.77
C PRO A 235 -11.14 6.07 -4.85
N ALA A 236 -10.00 6.78 -4.71
CA ALA A 236 -9.54 7.73 -5.70
C ALA A 236 -9.23 7.03 -7.04
N LEU A 237 -8.47 5.93 -7.01
CA LEU A 237 -8.18 5.15 -8.21
C LEU A 237 -9.43 4.53 -8.82
N ALA A 238 -10.33 3.97 -8.01
CA ALA A 238 -11.59 3.39 -8.50
C ALA A 238 -12.45 4.45 -9.21
N SER A 239 -12.54 5.65 -8.63
CA SER A 239 -13.23 6.80 -9.25
C SER A 239 -12.55 7.22 -10.55
N ARG A 240 -11.21 7.28 -10.58
CA ARG A 240 -10.44 7.65 -11.78
C ARG A 240 -10.66 6.64 -12.91
N VAL A 241 -10.58 5.34 -12.62
CA VAL A 241 -10.86 4.27 -13.58
C VAL A 241 -12.29 4.36 -14.11
N HIS A 242 -13.27 4.56 -13.23
CA HIS A 242 -14.66 4.72 -13.64
C HIS A 242 -14.85 5.92 -14.59
N LYS A 243 -14.25 7.07 -14.27
CA LYS A 243 -14.29 8.28 -15.10
C LYS A 243 -13.63 8.03 -16.46
N GLY A 244 -12.45 7.41 -16.50
CA GLY A 244 -11.73 7.09 -17.73
C GLY A 244 -12.53 6.15 -18.63
N ASN A 245 -13.09 5.08 -18.07
CA ASN A 245 -13.96 4.15 -18.82
C ASN A 245 -15.19 4.86 -19.40
N LYS A 246 -15.84 5.73 -18.61
CA LYS A 246 -17.01 6.51 -19.06
C LYS A 246 -16.65 7.50 -20.18
N ALA A 247 -15.50 8.12 -20.09
CA ALA A 247 -14.98 9.04 -21.10
C ALA A 247 -14.39 8.32 -22.32
N LYS A 248 -14.27 6.99 -22.30
CA LYS A 248 -13.57 6.15 -23.29
C LYS A 248 -12.11 6.56 -23.46
N GLU A 249 -11.46 6.88 -22.37
CA GLU A 249 -10.07 7.29 -22.30
C GLU A 249 -9.19 6.03 -22.24
N GLY A 250 -8.44 5.79 -23.33
CA GLY A 250 -7.53 4.65 -23.40
C GLY A 250 -8.18 3.27 -23.46
N ILE A 251 -7.49 2.28 -22.86
CA ILE A 251 -7.95 0.89 -22.79
C ILE A 251 -9.03 0.78 -21.69
N PRO A 252 -10.21 0.23 -21.97
CA PRO A 252 -11.22 0.01 -20.96
C PRO A 252 -10.72 -0.98 -19.89
N ILE A 253 -10.72 -0.56 -18.64
CA ILE A 253 -10.34 -1.41 -17.50
C ILE A 253 -11.61 -2.03 -16.92
N ASN A 254 -11.67 -3.37 -16.90
CA ASN A 254 -12.85 -4.13 -16.49
C ASN A 254 -13.00 -4.17 -14.95
N LEU A 255 -13.09 -2.99 -14.31
CA LEU A 255 -13.22 -2.83 -12.86
C LEU A 255 -14.51 -3.46 -12.34
N LYS A 256 -14.38 -4.42 -11.43
CA LYS A 256 -15.49 -5.13 -10.77
C LYS A 256 -15.72 -4.72 -9.33
N GLY A 257 -14.67 -4.29 -8.64
CA GLY A 257 -14.79 -3.89 -7.25
C GLY A 257 -13.48 -3.50 -6.63
N PHE A 258 -13.58 -3.06 -5.39
CA PHE A 258 -12.42 -2.77 -4.56
C PHE A 258 -12.63 -3.24 -3.12
N ALA A 259 -11.55 -3.50 -2.42
CA ALA A 259 -11.55 -3.87 -1.01
C ALA A 259 -10.45 -3.13 -0.25
N ILE A 260 -10.79 -2.65 0.95
CA ILE A 260 -9.90 -1.87 1.81
C ILE A 260 -9.73 -2.64 3.12
N GLY A 261 -8.49 -3.05 3.40
CA GLY A 261 -8.11 -3.64 4.68
C GLY A 261 -7.72 -2.55 5.67
N ASN A 262 -8.36 -2.52 6.85
CA ASN A 262 -7.97 -1.62 7.94
C ASN A 262 -7.65 -0.18 7.51
N GLY A 263 -8.51 0.36 6.64
CA GLY A 263 -8.23 1.59 5.91
C GLY A 263 -8.60 2.86 6.66
N LEU A 264 -7.78 3.88 6.49
CA LEU A 264 -8.13 5.25 6.82
C LEU A 264 -8.86 5.85 5.60
N THR A 265 -10.18 6.03 5.72
CA THR A 265 -11.01 6.51 4.59
C THR A 265 -11.56 7.91 4.83
N ASN A 266 -12.10 8.16 6.02
CA ASN A 266 -12.63 9.46 6.42
C ASN A 266 -12.26 9.73 7.87
N PRO A 267 -11.18 10.49 8.11
CA PRO A 267 -10.71 10.80 9.47
C PRO A 267 -11.79 11.42 10.35
N GLY A 268 -12.58 12.36 9.81
CA GLY A 268 -13.64 13.04 10.56
C GLY A 268 -14.74 12.12 11.08
N VAL A 269 -14.94 10.95 10.43
CA VAL A 269 -15.89 9.93 10.89
C VAL A 269 -15.19 8.88 11.76
N GLN A 270 -13.98 8.49 11.39
CA GLN A 270 -13.30 7.34 12.02
C GLN A 270 -12.73 7.67 13.40
N TYR A 271 -12.04 8.81 13.56
CA TYR A 271 -11.43 9.14 14.85
C TYR A 271 -12.45 9.27 15.99
N PRO A 272 -13.60 9.94 15.81
CA PRO A 272 -14.64 9.94 16.84
C PRO A 272 -15.20 8.54 17.16
N ALA A 273 -15.29 7.65 16.17
CA ALA A 273 -15.84 6.32 16.34
C ALA A 273 -14.90 5.33 17.06
N TYR A 274 -13.61 5.63 17.15
CA TYR A 274 -12.63 4.72 17.78
C TYR A 274 -12.92 4.49 19.27
N THR A 275 -13.33 5.52 20.00
CA THR A 275 -13.63 5.40 21.43
C THR A 275 -14.91 4.60 21.68
N ASP A 276 -15.94 4.78 20.84
CA ASP A 276 -17.17 3.98 20.91
C ASP A 276 -16.88 2.50 20.71
N TYR A 277 -16.09 2.20 19.67
CA TYR A 277 -15.67 0.83 19.37
C TYR A 277 -14.84 0.22 20.52
N ALA A 278 -13.92 0.99 21.08
CA ALA A 278 -13.08 0.53 22.18
C ALA A 278 -13.90 0.18 23.44
N VAL A 279 -14.90 0.98 23.74
CA VAL A 279 -15.85 0.69 24.85
C VAL A 279 -16.70 -0.56 24.54
N ASP A 280 -17.25 -0.65 23.34
CA ASP A 280 -18.08 -1.80 22.93
C ASP A 280 -17.33 -3.14 23.01
N LYS A 281 -16.01 -3.11 22.81
CA LYS A 281 -15.14 -4.28 22.92
C LYS A 281 -14.56 -4.48 24.33
N GLY A 282 -14.90 -3.61 25.27
CA GLY A 282 -14.39 -3.66 26.64
C GLY A 282 -12.90 -3.39 26.75
N LEU A 283 -12.34 -2.65 25.79
CA LEU A 283 -10.93 -2.30 25.73
C LEU A 283 -10.60 -1.10 26.61
N ILE A 284 -11.55 -0.18 26.76
CA ILE A 284 -11.47 0.97 27.64
C ILE A 284 -12.77 1.13 28.44
N THR A 285 -12.73 1.88 29.53
CA THR A 285 -13.92 2.17 30.33
C THR A 285 -14.74 3.34 29.78
N LYS A 286 -15.94 3.56 30.28
CA LYS A 286 -16.74 4.77 29.97
C LYS A 286 -16.07 6.05 30.44
N GLU A 287 -15.38 6.03 31.55
CA GLU A 287 -14.61 7.15 32.10
C GLU A 287 -13.45 7.51 31.18
N ASP A 288 -12.74 6.49 30.67
CA ASP A 288 -11.67 6.69 29.69
C ASP A 288 -12.22 7.31 28.40
N GLN A 289 -13.35 6.81 27.90
CA GLN A 289 -14.03 7.36 26.73
C GLN A 289 -14.34 8.85 26.90
N VAL A 290 -14.95 9.23 28.03
CA VAL A 290 -15.26 10.64 28.31
C VAL A 290 -14.00 11.50 28.31
N SER A 291 -12.91 10.98 28.86
CA SER A 291 -11.62 11.69 28.87
C SER A 291 -11.05 11.88 27.48
N ILE A 292 -11.02 10.81 26.68
CA ILE A 292 -10.44 10.81 25.32
C ILE A 292 -11.30 11.66 24.36
N ASN A 293 -12.63 11.60 24.49
CA ASN A 293 -13.55 12.34 23.64
C ASN A 293 -13.39 13.89 23.76
N ARG A 294 -12.69 14.38 24.76
CA ARG A 294 -12.32 15.81 24.83
C ARG A 294 -11.36 16.25 23.74
N LEU A 295 -10.65 15.31 23.10
CA LEU A 295 -9.74 15.56 21.98
C LEU A 295 -10.48 15.66 20.64
N ILE A 296 -11.71 15.16 20.54
CA ILE A 296 -12.48 15.09 19.29
C ILE A 296 -12.72 16.48 18.66
N PRO A 297 -13.18 17.51 19.41
CA PRO A 297 -13.42 18.83 18.83
C PRO A 297 -12.18 19.43 18.17
N ASP A 298 -11.00 19.29 18.78
CA ASP A 298 -9.74 19.80 18.23
C ASP A 298 -9.34 19.02 16.96
N CYS A 299 -9.55 17.69 16.93
CA CYS A 299 -9.34 16.88 15.74
C CYS A 299 -10.28 17.31 14.60
N GLU A 300 -11.58 17.45 14.86
CA GLU A 300 -12.56 17.88 13.86
C GLU A 300 -12.27 19.28 13.32
N GLN A 301 -11.84 20.20 14.18
CA GLN A 301 -11.44 21.54 13.77
C GLN A 301 -10.20 21.50 12.88
N GLY A 302 -9.17 20.75 13.28
CA GLY A 302 -7.96 20.57 12.48
C GLY A 302 -8.23 19.98 11.11
N ILE A 303 -9.17 19.01 10.99
CA ILE A 303 -9.60 18.45 9.71
C ILE A 303 -10.20 19.52 8.80
N LYS A 304 -11.08 20.39 9.33
CA LYS A 304 -11.68 21.49 8.57
C LYS A 304 -10.63 22.50 8.09
N GLU A 305 -9.66 22.82 8.92
CA GLU A 305 -8.54 23.71 8.57
C GLU A 305 -7.67 23.08 7.49
N CYS A 306 -7.40 21.76 7.57
CA CYS A 306 -6.70 21.02 6.52
C CYS A 306 -7.45 21.06 5.18
N GLU A 307 -8.78 20.87 5.18
CA GLU A 307 -9.60 20.94 3.97
C GLU A 307 -9.57 22.32 3.31
N THR A 308 -9.37 23.39 4.11
CA THR A 308 -9.41 24.77 3.62
C THR A 308 -8.03 25.24 3.17
N ASP A 309 -7.01 25.02 4.00
CA ASP A 309 -5.69 25.64 3.89
C ASP A 309 -4.61 24.69 3.36
N GLY A 310 -4.80 23.37 3.53
CA GLY A 310 -3.84 22.35 3.10
C GLY A 310 -2.51 22.38 3.84
N GLY A 311 -1.49 21.71 3.30
CA GLY A 311 -0.10 21.81 3.78
C GLY A 311 0.10 21.49 5.26
N ASP A 312 0.73 22.42 5.99
CA ASP A 312 1.09 22.24 7.41
C ASP A 312 -0.12 22.07 8.32
N THR A 313 -1.30 22.63 7.96
CA THR A 313 -2.53 22.43 8.74
C THR A 313 -2.98 20.98 8.71
N CYS A 314 -2.74 20.26 7.60
CA CYS A 314 -3.05 18.84 7.50
C CYS A 314 -2.12 17.99 8.38
N SER A 315 -0.85 18.35 8.47
CA SER A 315 0.11 17.69 9.37
C SER A 315 -0.28 17.88 10.83
N LEU A 316 -0.74 19.10 11.18
CA LEU A 316 -1.23 19.40 12.52
C LEU A 316 -2.54 18.63 12.82
N ALA A 317 -3.48 18.62 11.88
CA ALA A 317 -4.73 17.87 12.01
C ALA A 317 -4.46 16.37 12.24
N TYR A 318 -3.55 15.78 11.44
CA TYR A 318 -3.15 14.41 11.62
C TYR A 318 -2.62 14.13 13.02
N SER A 319 -1.65 14.94 13.52
CA SER A 319 -1.08 14.73 14.85
C SER A 319 -2.11 14.92 15.97
N THR A 320 -3.01 15.88 15.82
CA THR A 320 -4.08 16.15 16.80
C THR A 320 -5.06 14.97 16.87
N CYS A 321 -5.51 14.47 15.71
CA CYS A 321 -6.41 13.32 15.65
C CYS A 321 -5.73 12.03 16.14
N GLN A 322 -4.45 11.85 15.83
CA GLN A 322 -3.67 10.69 16.27
C GLN A 322 -3.60 10.57 17.80
N ASN A 323 -3.66 11.70 18.55
CA ASN A 323 -3.71 11.68 20.01
C ASN A 323 -4.90 10.89 20.57
N ILE A 324 -6.05 10.87 19.87
CA ILE A 324 -7.22 10.07 20.27
C ILE A 324 -6.84 8.60 20.30
N PHE A 325 -6.21 8.17 19.24
CA PHE A 325 -5.78 6.80 19.02
C PHE A 325 -4.68 6.39 20.02
N GLU A 326 -3.64 7.21 20.17
CA GLU A 326 -2.56 6.98 21.12
C GLU A 326 -3.06 6.92 22.57
N SER A 327 -4.09 7.71 22.90
CA SER A 327 -4.72 7.67 24.22
C SER A 327 -5.38 6.31 24.49
N ILE A 328 -6.07 5.75 23.50
CA ILE A 328 -6.64 4.40 23.60
C ILE A 328 -5.52 3.37 23.81
N LEU A 329 -4.45 3.46 23.03
CA LEU A 329 -3.32 2.55 23.13
C LEU A 329 -2.55 2.63 24.44
N SER A 330 -2.45 3.82 25.01
CA SER A 330 -1.78 3.99 26.32
C SER A 330 -2.48 3.22 27.43
N ILE A 331 -3.79 3.00 27.28
CA ILE A 331 -4.61 2.23 28.24
C ILE A 331 -4.54 0.72 27.92
N THR A 332 -4.68 0.37 26.64
CA THR A 332 -4.89 -1.02 26.21
C THR A 332 -3.60 -1.77 25.91
N GLY A 333 -2.50 -1.04 25.63
CA GLY A 333 -1.31 -1.64 25.03
C GLY A 333 -1.57 -2.13 23.61
N ASN A 334 -0.74 -3.03 23.12
CA ASN A 334 -0.90 -3.64 21.79
C ASN A 334 -2.11 -4.57 21.75
N ILE A 335 -3.02 -4.33 20.80
CA ILE A 335 -4.26 -5.10 20.65
C ILE A 335 -4.19 -5.96 19.40
N ASN A 336 -4.49 -7.25 19.56
CA ASN A 336 -4.78 -8.17 18.46
C ASN A 336 -6.24 -8.59 18.51
N ILE A 337 -7.01 -8.26 17.47
CA ILE A 337 -8.42 -8.66 17.35
C ILE A 337 -8.50 -9.85 16.39
N PHE A 338 -9.20 -10.92 16.81
CA PHE A 338 -9.33 -12.15 16.02
C PHE A 338 -7.98 -12.79 15.62
N LYS A 339 -6.95 -12.65 16.46
CA LYS A 339 -5.58 -13.13 16.20
C LYS A 339 -4.93 -12.48 14.97
N ALA A 340 -5.33 -11.30 14.61
CA ALA A 340 -4.74 -10.50 13.56
C ALA A 340 -4.45 -9.08 14.06
N GLY A 341 -3.28 -8.56 13.70
CA GLY A 341 -2.94 -7.15 13.81
C GLY A 341 -3.38 -6.37 12.57
N HIS A 342 -2.63 -5.33 12.26
CA HIS A 342 -2.93 -4.44 11.13
C HIS A 342 -2.84 -5.14 9.78
N MET A 343 -1.83 -5.99 9.60
CA MET A 343 -1.55 -6.72 8.36
C MET A 343 -2.25 -8.08 8.37
N VAL A 344 -3.57 -8.08 8.13
CA VAL A 344 -4.39 -9.28 8.22
C VAL A 344 -3.93 -10.42 7.31
N PRO A 345 -3.48 -10.20 6.05
CA PRO A 345 -2.97 -11.28 5.21
C PRO A 345 -1.71 -11.93 5.75
N MET A 346 -0.90 -11.20 6.52
CA MET A 346 0.28 -11.75 7.20
C MET A 346 -0.14 -12.66 8.37
N ASP A 347 -1.06 -12.20 9.20
CA ASP A 347 -1.45 -12.85 10.45
C ASP A 347 -2.47 -13.97 10.26
N GLN A 348 -3.39 -13.80 9.30
CA GLN A 348 -4.46 -14.77 8.97
C GLN A 348 -4.46 -15.11 7.46
N PRO A 349 -3.37 -15.62 6.90
CA PRO A 349 -3.17 -15.75 5.45
C PRO A 349 -4.20 -16.67 4.79
N LYS A 350 -4.59 -17.76 5.46
CA LYS A 350 -5.61 -18.69 4.95
C LYS A 350 -6.97 -18.02 4.82
N ALA A 351 -7.38 -17.27 5.84
CA ALA A 351 -8.65 -16.56 5.83
C ALA A 351 -8.67 -15.44 4.79
N ALA A 352 -7.57 -14.68 4.66
CA ALA A 352 -7.43 -13.62 3.67
C ALA A 352 -7.50 -14.15 2.24
N LEU A 353 -6.82 -15.27 1.93
CA LEU A 353 -6.93 -15.91 0.61
C LEU A 353 -8.34 -16.44 0.35
N GLN A 354 -9.01 -17.04 1.35
CA GLN A 354 -10.37 -17.52 1.19
C GLN A 354 -11.36 -16.37 0.95
N MET A 355 -11.18 -15.26 1.65
CA MET A 355 -11.95 -14.03 1.43
C MET A 355 -11.80 -13.55 -0.02
N LEU A 356 -10.56 -13.42 -0.52
CA LEU A 356 -10.30 -13.01 -1.90
C LEU A 356 -11.01 -13.94 -2.89
N LYS A 357 -10.84 -15.26 -2.75
CA LYS A 357 -11.47 -16.26 -3.63
C LYS A 357 -12.99 -16.16 -3.64
N SER A 358 -13.60 -15.94 -2.47
CA SER A 358 -15.06 -15.84 -2.37
C SER A 358 -15.56 -14.53 -2.95
N TRP A 359 -14.88 -13.43 -2.66
CA TRP A 359 -15.24 -12.10 -3.12
C TRP A 359 -15.14 -11.94 -4.63
N THR A 360 -13.98 -12.28 -5.23
CA THR A 360 -13.76 -12.11 -6.67
C THR A 360 -14.63 -13.03 -7.53
N ARG A 361 -15.21 -14.08 -6.93
CA ARG A 361 -16.17 -14.99 -7.57
C ARG A 361 -17.64 -14.69 -7.25
N GLY A 362 -17.92 -13.56 -6.60
CA GLY A 362 -19.27 -13.16 -6.21
C GLY A 362 -19.94 -14.06 -5.16
N LYS A 363 -19.15 -14.78 -4.35
CA LYS A 363 -19.64 -15.74 -3.33
C LYS A 363 -19.43 -15.26 -1.89
N LEU A 364 -19.05 -14.00 -1.69
CA LEU A 364 -18.88 -13.45 -0.36
C LEU A 364 -20.26 -13.21 0.26
N GLY A 365 -20.58 -13.90 1.35
CA GLY A 365 -21.88 -13.79 2.04
C GLY A 365 -22.96 -14.72 1.52
N ALA A 366 -22.62 -15.71 0.69
CA ALA A 366 -23.51 -16.78 0.28
C ALA A 366 -23.48 -17.97 1.29
#